data_289923e7c51fa535cc0ac88add9a1731
#
_entry.id   289923e7c51fa535cc0ac88add9a1731
#
_cell.length_a   1.000
_cell.length_b   1.000
_cell.length_c   1.000
_cell.angle_alpha   90.00
_cell.angle_beta   90.00
_cell.angle_gamma   90.00
#
_symmetry.space_group_name_H-M   'P 1'
#
loop_
_entity.id
_entity.type
_entity.pdbx_description
1 polymer ?
#
loop_
_entity_poly.entity_id
_entity_poly.type
_entity_poly.pdbx_seq_one_letter_code
_entity_poly.pdbx_strand_id
1 'polypeptide(L)'
;MQYDNINGLEKSISKLIMGNDNQTDYDEAAKLWDHWVDVGGNAFDNAHIYGGGSMETLLGKWHKSRNNLNDLVIIAKGAHTPNCNPQSITIQLSESLDRLKCESADI
;
A
#
# COMPACT_ATOMS: atom_id res chain seq x y z
N MET A 1 10.72 12.09 -11.06
CA MET A 1 10.74 11.42 -9.73
C MET A 1 12.17 11.03 -9.39
N GLN A 2 12.59 11.16 -8.14
CA GLN A 2 13.87 10.64 -7.64
C GLN A 2 13.62 9.35 -6.86
N TYR A 3 14.59 8.44 -6.90
CA TYR A 3 14.51 7.15 -6.21
C TYR A 3 15.69 6.96 -5.26
N ASP A 4 15.52 6.01 -4.33
CA ASP A 4 16.57 5.54 -3.44
C ASP A 4 16.48 4.01 -3.29
N ASN A 5 17.48 3.41 -2.66
CA ASN A 5 17.51 1.98 -2.36
C ASN A 5 17.52 1.77 -0.86
N ILE A 6 16.70 0.83 -0.39
CA ILE A 6 16.63 0.42 1.01
C ILE A 6 17.26 -0.98 1.12
N ASN A 7 18.15 -1.17 2.07
CA ASN A 7 18.75 -2.48 2.31
C ASN A 7 17.67 -3.52 2.64
N GLY A 8 17.66 -4.61 1.88
CA GLY A 8 16.66 -5.68 2.03
C GLY A 8 15.43 -5.51 1.13
N LEU A 9 15.30 -4.40 0.43
CA LEU A 9 14.27 -4.19 -0.58
C LEU A 9 14.89 -4.35 -1.97
N GLU A 10 14.34 -5.25 -2.79
CA GLU A 10 14.86 -5.50 -4.15
C GLU A 10 14.48 -4.38 -5.14
N LYS A 11 13.43 -3.63 -4.84
CA LYS A 11 12.92 -2.53 -5.66
C LYS A 11 13.51 -1.20 -5.22
N SER A 12 13.82 -0.32 -6.17
CA SER A 12 14.06 1.10 -5.83
C SER A 12 12.75 1.76 -5.44
N ILE A 13 12.80 2.62 -4.42
CA ILE A 13 11.62 3.32 -3.90
C ILE A 13 11.64 4.80 -4.33
N SER A 14 10.51 5.33 -4.77
CA SER A 14 10.37 6.76 -5.01
C SER A 14 10.53 7.56 -3.72
N LYS A 15 11.28 8.67 -3.76
CA LYS A 15 11.55 9.51 -2.58
C LYS A 15 10.30 10.23 -2.05
N LEU A 16 9.29 10.38 -2.88
CA LEU A 16 7.94 10.74 -2.47
C LEU A 16 7.12 9.46 -2.36
N ILE A 17 6.25 9.40 -1.36
CA ILE A 17 5.38 8.26 -1.08
C ILE A 17 3.94 8.74 -1.11
N MET A 18 3.07 8.01 -1.82
CA MET A 18 1.65 8.29 -1.86
C MET A 18 0.98 7.83 -0.56
N GLY A 19 0.46 8.78 0.22
CA GLY A 19 -0.40 8.46 1.37
C GLY A 19 -1.77 7.95 0.90
N ASN A 20 -2.20 6.81 1.42
CA ASN A 20 -3.43 6.15 1.00
C ASN A 20 -4.48 6.14 2.12
N ASP A 21 -4.86 7.31 2.64
CA ASP A 21 -5.75 7.44 3.79
C ASP A 21 -7.14 8.02 3.46
N ASN A 22 -7.33 8.71 2.36
CA ASN A 22 -8.50 9.58 2.13
C ASN A 22 -9.33 9.22 0.89
N GLN A 23 -9.23 8.01 0.37
CA GLN A 23 -9.97 7.61 -0.83
C GLN A 23 -11.34 7.05 -0.44
N THR A 24 -12.40 7.59 -1.00
CA THR A 24 -13.78 7.14 -0.75
C THR A 24 -14.48 6.61 -2.01
N ASP A 25 -13.96 6.93 -3.18
CA ASP A 25 -14.47 6.50 -4.47
C ASP A 25 -13.38 5.82 -5.30
N TYR A 26 -13.70 4.66 -5.86
CA TYR A 26 -12.73 3.87 -6.62
C TYR A 26 -12.23 4.56 -7.90
N ASP A 27 -13.13 5.19 -8.64
CA ASP A 27 -12.76 5.77 -9.94
C ASP A 27 -11.87 7.01 -9.76
N GLU A 28 -12.14 7.81 -8.74
CA GLU A 28 -11.30 8.95 -8.38
C GLU A 28 -9.94 8.49 -7.83
N ALA A 29 -9.93 7.48 -6.97
CA ALA A 29 -8.71 6.88 -6.45
C ALA A 29 -7.85 6.30 -7.58
N ALA A 30 -8.45 5.55 -8.50
CA ALA A 30 -7.75 4.96 -9.64
C ALA A 30 -7.10 6.01 -10.54
N LYS A 31 -7.79 7.12 -10.83
CA LYS A 31 -7.22 8.25 -11.60
C LYS A 31 -6.01 8.86 -10.90
N LEU A 32 -6.11 9.07 -9.58
CA LEU A 32 -5.01 9.61 -8.78
C LEU A 32 -3.80 8.67 -8.81
N TRP A 33 -4.02 7.38 -8.60
CA TRP A 33 -2.94 6.39 -8.56
C TRP A 33 -2.32 6.12 -9.95
N ASP A 34 -3.15 6.12 -11.00
CA ASP A 34 -2.65 6.05 -12.38
C ASP A 34 -1.74 7.26 -12.68
N HIS A 35 -2.17 8.47 -12.33
CA HIS A 35 -1.34 9.66 -12.49
C HIS A 35 -0.07 9.61 -11.64
N TRP A 36 -0.15 9.11 -10.40
CA TRP A 36 1.01 8.93 -9.53
C TRP A 36 2.07 8.04 -10.17
N VAL A 37 1.66 6.91 -10.73
CA VAL A 37 2.57 6.00 -11.43
C VAL A 37 3.11 6.63 -12.72
N ASP A 38 2.28 7.33 -13.48
CA ASP A 38 2.69 8.02 -14.72
C ASP A 38 3.78 9.07 -14.50
N VAL A 39 3.78 9.75 -13.36
CA VAL A 39 4.85 10.70 -13.00
C VAL A 39 6.04 10.04 -12.29
N GLY A 40 6.06 8.72 -12.23
CA GLY A 40 7.16 7.90 -11.73
C GLY A 40 7.08 7.56 -10.24
N GLY A 41 5.98 7.85 -9.55
CA GLY A 41 5.78 7.36 -8.18
C GLY A 41 5.53 5.86 -8.17
N ASN A 42 6.09 5.14 -7.19
CA ASN A 42 5.86 3.71 -7.06
C ASN A 42 5.56 3.25 -5.63
N ALA A 43 5.67 4.11 -4.64
CA ALA A 43 5.48 3.74 -3.24
C ALA A 43 4.14 4.21 -2.69
N PHE A 44 3.47 3.34 -1.94
CA PHE A 44 2.15 3.58 -1.32
C PHE A 44 2.21 3.28 0.18
N ASP A 45 1.86 4.28 0.98
CA ASP A 45 1.78 4.18 2.44
C ASP A 45 0.36 3.82 2.88
N ASN A 46 0.21 2.58 3.35
CA ASN A 46 -1.07 2.02 3.80
C ASN A 46 -1.04 1.72 5.30
N ALA A 47 -2.22 1.58 5.88
CA ALA A 47 -2.38 1.04 7.21
C ALA A 47 -3.67 0.22 7.32
N HIS A 48 -3.61 -0.83 8.13
CA HIS A 48 -4.73 -1.71 8.43
C HIS A 48 -5.98 -0.93 8.89
N ILE A 49 -5.77 0.16 9.65
CA ILE A 49 -6.86 0.98 10.20
C ILE A 49 -7.46 1.99 9.21
N TYR A 50 -6.78 2.32 8.11
CA TYR A 50 -7.24 3.35 7.18
C TYR A 50 -8.59 2.99 6.56
N GLY A 51 -9.59 3.84 6.81
CA GLY A 51 -10.96 3.61 6.35
C GLY A 51 -11.55 2.29 6.85
N GLY A 52 -11.10 1.74 8.00
CA GLY A 52 -11.51 0.44 8.48
C GLY A 52 -11.13 -0.72 7.54
N GLY A 53 -10.09 -0.55 6.73
CA GLY A 53 -9.61 -1.52 5.74
C GLY A 53 -10.07 -1.24 4.30
N SER A 54 -10.93 -0.24 4.09
CA SER A 54 -11.41 0.10 2.75
C SER A 54 -10.31 0.63 1.84
N MET A 55 -9.31 1.35 2.40
CA MET A 55 -8.20 1.90 1.63
C MET A 55 -7.34 0.80 1.02
N GLU A 56 -6.97 -0.21 1.81
CA GLU A 56 -6.23 -1.38 1.33
C GLU A 56 -7.03 -2.17 0.28
N THR A 57 -8.34 -2.31 0.47
CA THR A 57 -9.23 -2.98 -0.46
C THR A 57 -9.30 -2.26 -1.82
N LEU A 58 -9.41 -0.94 -1.81
CA LEU A 58 -9.39 -0.13 -3.03
C LEU A 58 -8.07 -0.26 -3.79
N LEU A 59 -6.93 -0.14 -3.08
CA LEU A 59 -5.61 -0.28 -3.69
C LEU A 59 -5.39 -1.68 -4.25
N GLY A 60 -5.81 -2.72 -3.53
CA GLY A 60 -5.75 -4.12 -3.98
C GLY A 60 -6.54 -4.35 -5.27
N LYS A 61 -7.74 -3.79 -5.36
CA LYS A 61 -8.56 -3.82 -6.59
C LYS A 61 -7.88 -3.10 -7.75
N TRP A 62 -7.30 -1.93 -7.49
CA TRP A 62 -6.67 -1.10 -8.52
C TRP A 62 -5.43 -1.79 -9.12
N HIS A 63 -4.44 -2.18 -8.31
CA HIS A 63 -3.22 -2.78 -8.85
C HIS A 63 -3.49 -4.12 -9.56
N LYS A 64 -4.48 -4.90 -9.11
CA LYS A 64 -4.93 -6.10 -9.83
C LYS A 64 -5.47 -5.76 -11.21
N SER A 65 -6.27 -4.69 -11.34
CA SER A 65 -6.80 -4.25 -12.62
C SER A 65 -5.73 -3.72 -13.58
N ARG A 66 -4.59 -3.22 -13.04
CA ARG A 66 -3.44 -2.71 -13.81
C ARG A 66 -2.35 -3.76 -14.01
N ASN A 67 -2.39 -4.86 -13.27
CA ASN A 67 -1.36 -5.92 -13.26
C ASN A 67 0.06 -5.36 -13.03
N ASN A 68 0.21 -4.40 -12.09
CA ASN A 68 1.43 -3.64 -11.89
C ASN A 68 2.07 -3.80 -10.49
N LEU A 69 1.63 -4.78 -9.70
CA LEU A 69 2.14 -4.98 -8.33
C LEU A 69 3.67 -5.09 -8.25
N ASN A 70 4.29 -5.72 -9.24
CA ASN A 70 5.74 -5.92 -9.27
C ASN A 70 6.53 -4.60 -9.37
N ASP A 71 5.91 -3.55 -9.88
CA ASP A 71 6.52 -2.23 -10.03
C ASP A 71 6.26 -1.33 -8.82
N LEU A 72 5.41 -1.76 -7.89
CA LEU A 72 5.00 -0.99 -6.72
C LEU A 72 5.77 -1.41 -5.48
N VAL A 73 5.98 -0.45 -4.58
CA VAL A 73 6.46 -0.66 -3.22
C VAL A 73 5.27 -0.47 -2.27
N ILE A 74 4.83 -1.55 -1.64
CA ILE A 74 3.69 -1.56 -0.73
C ILE A 74 4.19 -1.51 0.72
N ILE A 75 3.85 -0.42 1.41
CA ILE A 75 4.10 -0.25 2.84
C ILE A 75 2.82 -0.60 3.58
N ALA A 76 2.88 -1.58 4.50
CA ALA A 76 1.75 -2.00 5.31
C ALA A 76 2.03 -1.76 6.78
N LYS A 77 1.20 -0.94 7.43
CA LYS A 77 1.30 -0.64 8.86
C LYS A 77 0.12 -1.26 9.62
N GLY A 78 0.38 -1.75 10.82
CA GLY A 78 -0.65 -2.32 11.67
C GLY A 78 -0.35 -2.16 13.16
N ALA A 79 -1.03 -2.94 13.99
CA ALA A 79 -0.90 -2.93 15.45
C ALA A 79 -1.08 -1.54 16.07
N HIS A 80 -1.99 -0.74 15.52
CA HIS A 80 -2.38 0.55 16.08
C HIS A 80 -3.04 0.37 17.47
N THR A 81 -2.89 1.34 18.35
CA THR A 81 -3.55 1.38 19.66
C THR A 81 -5.05 1.06 19.56
N PRO A 82 -5.60 0.15 20.40
CA PRO A 82 -5.00 -0.53 21.56
C PRO A 82 -4.29 -1.87 21.24
N ASN A 83 -4.10 -2.20 19.98
CA ASN A 83 -3.63 -3.52 19.53
C ASN A 83 -2.10 -3.59 19.34
N CYS A 84 -1.34 -2.84 20.13
CA CYS A 84 0.13 -2.79 20.05
C CYS A 84 0.78 -4.01 20.72
N ASN A 85 0.59 -5.19 20.12
CA ASN A 85 1.14 -6.46 20.62
C ASN A 85 1.50 -7.39 19.45
N PRO A 86 2.41 -8.39 19.66
CA PRO A 86 2.88 -9.28 18.60
C PRO A 86 1.77 -10.08 17.91
N GLN A 87 0.75 -10.52 18.64
CA GLN A 87 -0.36 -11.29 18.10
C GLN A 87 -1.16 -10.46 17.10
N SER A 88 -1.42 -9.20 17.42
CA SER A 88 -2.14 -8.28 16.53
C SER A 88 -1.35 -7.98 15.25
N ILE A 89 -0.02 -7.93 15.31
CA ILE A 89 0.81 -7.76 14.10
C ILE A 89 0.55 -8.90 13.11
N THR A 90 0.59 -10.14 13.57
CA THR A 90 0.36 -11.31 12.71
C THR A 90 -1.03 -11.32 12.10
N ILE A 91 -2.06 -11.07 12.92
CA ILE A 91 -3.46 -11.08 12.48
C ILE A 91 -3.71 -9.95 11.47
N GLN A 92 -3.33 -8.72 11.83
CA GLN A 92 -3.61 -7.56 11.01
C GLN A 92 -2.79 -7.55 9.71
N LEU A 93 -1.54 -8.06 9.73
CA LEU A 93 -0.78 -8.22 8.50
C LEU A 93 -1.48 -9.20 7.54
N SER A 94 -1.96 -10.34 8.04
CA SER A 94 -2.71 -11.30 7.21
C SER A 94 -3.95 -10.66 6.59
N GLU A 95 -4.72 -9.91 7.37
CA GLU A 95 -5.90 -9.18 6.87
C GLU A 95 -5.54 -8.12 5.84
N SER A 96 -4.45 -7.36 6.06
CA SER A 96 -3.94 -6.37 5.13
C SER A 96 -3.53 -6.99 3.79
N LEU A 97 -2.79 -8.10 3.81
CA LEU A 97 -2.39 -8.81 2.59
C LEU A 97 -3.59 -9.32 1.79
N ASP A 98 -4.62 -9.83 2.48
CA ASP A 98 -5.87 -10.25 1.84
C ASP A 98 -6.59 -9.08 1.15
N ARG A 99 -6.68 -7.92 1.79
CA ARG A 99 -7.29 -6.69 1.24
C ARG A 99 -6.46 -6.13 0.10
N LEU A 100 -5.15 -6.06 0.26
CA LEU A 100 -4.18 -5.60 -0.73
C LEU A 100 -4.01 -6.56 -1.90
N LYS A 101 -4.53 -7.81 -1.81
CA LYS A 101 -4.40 -8.82 -2.87
C LYS A 101 -2.95 -9.13 -3.23
N CYS A 102 -2.07 -9.20 -2.25
CA CYS A 102 -0.65 -9.53 -2.41
C CYS A 102 -0.22 -10.60 -1.40
N GLU A 103 0.86 -11.31 -1.69
CA GLU A 103 1.39 -12.37 -0.82
C GLU A 103 2.33 -11.82 0.26
N SER A 104 2.89 -10.63 0.01
CA SER A 104 3.78 -9.94 0.94
C SER A 104 3.67 -8.43 0.77
N ALA A 105 3.98 -7.68 1.82
CA ALA A 105 4.30 -6.26 1.73
C ALA A 105 5.81 -6.08 1.57
N ASP A 106 6.23 -4.98 0.96
CA ASP A 106 7.65 -4.68 0.76
C ASP A 106 8.28 -4.09 2.05
N ILE A 107 7.48 -3.34 2.82
CA ILE A 107 7.87 -2.70 4.08
C ILE A 107 6.73 -2.81 5.09
#